data_a7b5ef4d6648b344763e9754a0b35577
#
_entry.id   a7b5ef4d6648b344763e9754a0b35577
#
_cell.length_a   1.000
_cell.length_b   1.000
_cell.length_c   1.000
_cell.angle_alpha   90.00
_cell.angle_beta   90.00
_cell.angle_gamma   90.00
#
_symmetry.space_group_name_H-M   'P 1'
#
loop_
_entity.id
_entity.type
_entity.pdbx_description
1 polymer ?
#
loop_
_entity_poly.entity_id
_entity_poly.type
_entity_poly.pdbx_seq_one_letter_code
_entity_poly.pdbx_strand_id
1 'polypeptide(L)'
;HRAVLVFDGDELVGVLTMRNLIQAMTPAHLLSEDGALLPCTKFSPMFWTGFFSSRARELESMKVRDIMNPRSPVVNCEANLMHVAFLLCEENRRRVAVERDGRIIGVVREQELFQEISRLILHRDLVR
;
A
#
# COMPACT_ATOMS: atom_id res chain seq x y z
N HIS A 1 -6.48 -5.31 -8.81
CA HIS A 1 -5.69 -4.25 -8.19
C HIS A 1 -5.20 -4.68 -6.80
N ARG A 2 -3.98 -4.29 -6.45
CA ARG A 2 -3.37 -4.68 -5.16
C ARG A 2 -3.66 -3.69 -4.04
N ALA A 3 -4.28 -2.58 -4.35
CA ALA A 3 -4.62 -1.55 -3.38
C ALA A 3 -5.80 -0.73 -3.87
N VAL A 4 -6.55 -0.20 -2.91
CA VAL A 4 -7.71 0.65 -3.15
C VAL A 4 -7.52 1.94 -2.37
N LEU A 5 -7.75 3.07 -3.02
CA LEU A 5 -7.77 4.36 -2.34
C LEU A 5 -9.09 4.50 -1.57
N VAL A 6 -8.99 5.00 -0.35
CA VAL A 6 -10.15 5.18 0.53
C VAL A 6 -10.42 6.67 0.68
N PHE A 7 -11.63 7.06 0.36
CA PHE A 7 -12.07 8.47 0.44
C PHE A 7 -13.17 8.63 1.49
N ASP A 8 -13.17 9.77 2.14
CA ASP A 8 -14.30 10.26 2.93
C ASP A 8 -14.84 11.49 2.19
N GLY A 9 -15.95 11.30 1.47
CA GLY A 9 -16.40 12.30 0.49
C GLY A 9 -15.36 12.44 -0.62
N ASP A 10 -14.80 13.64 -0.78
CA ASP A 10 -13.77 13.93 -1.78
C ASP A 10 -12.35 13.89 -1.20
N GLU A 11 -12.20 13.65 0.10
CA GLU A 11 -10.91 13.64 0.78
C GLU A 11 -10.31 12.24 0.80
N LEU A 12 -9.05 12.11 0.35
CA LEU A 12 -8.30 10.86 0.47
C LEU A 12 -7.88 10.66 1.92
N VAL A 13 -8.37 9.60 2.56
CA VAL A 13 -8.11 9.33 3.99
C VAL A 13 -7.21 8.13 4.22
N GLY A 14 -7.06 7.25 3.25
CA GLY A 14 -6.21 6.08 3.44
C GLY A 14 -6.09 5.22 2.20
N VAL A 15 -5.36 4.11 2.36
CA VAL A 15 -5.15 3.11 1.32
C VAL A 15 -5.38 1.73 1.92
N LEU A 16 -6.25 0.94 1.33
CA LEU A 16 -6.50 -0.45 1.72
C LEU A 16 -5.75 -1.37 0.77
N THR A 17 -4.90 -2.22 1.32
CA THR A 17 -4.11 -3.19 0.56
C THR A 17 -4.51 -4.61 0.91
N MET A 18 -4.13 -5.57 0.05
CA MET A 18 -4.27 -7.00 0.37
C MET A 18 -3.58 -7.35 1.69
N ARG A 19 -2.42 -6.74 1.94
CA ARG A 19 -1.68 -6.97 3.18
C ARG A 19 -2.49 -6.55 4.41
N ASN A 20 -3.21 -5.43 4.34
CA ASN A 20 -4.08 -4.98 5.42
C ASN A 20 -5.15 -6.03 5.76
N LEU A 21 -5.76 -6.63 4.74
CA LEU A 21 -6.78 -7.66 4.95
C LEU A 21 -6.18 -8.91 5.60
N ILE A 22 -5.02 -9.35 5.11
CA ILE A 22 -4.33 -10.52 5.66
C ILE A 22 -3.91 -10.28 7.11
N GLN A 23 -3.36 -9.10 7.41
CA GLN A 23 -2.98 -8.74 8.78
C GLN A 23 -4.20 -8.68 9.71
N ALA A 24 -5.31 -8.16 9.23
CA ALA A 24 -6.55 -8.11 10.02
C ALA A 24 -7.12 -9.49 10.34
N MET A 25 -6.88 -10.48 9.48
CA MET A 25 -7.25 -11.87 9.71
C MET A 25 -6.32 -12.59 10.69
N THR A 26 -5.10 -12.09 10.86
CA THR A 26 -4.09 -12.73 11.70
C THR A 26 -4.25 -12.24 13.15
N PRO A 27 -4.32 -13.15 14.14
CA PRO A 27 -4.37 -12.74 15.55
C PRO A 27 -3.17 -11.87 15.91
N ALA A 28 -3.43 -10.80 16.67
CA ALA A 28 -2.40 -9.80 16.99
C ALA A 28 -1.19 -10.39 17.71
N HIS A 29 -1.39 -11.40 18.56
CA HIS A 29 -0.29 -12.03 19.30
C HIS A 29 0.66 -12.86 18.43
N LEU A 30 0.31 -13.09 17.16
CA LEU A 30 1.14 -13.81 16.20
C LEU A 30 1.92 -12.87 15.29
N LEU A 31 1.73 -11.57 15.44
CA LEU A 31 2.42 -10.54 14.66
C LEU A 31 3.48 -9.85 15.52
N SER A 32 4.61 -9.52 14.89
CA SER A 32 5.57 -8.60 15.46
C SER A 32 5.06 -7.16 15.41
N GLU A 33 5.77 -6.23 16.06
CA GLU A 33 5.37 -4.82 16.08
C GLU A 33 5.25 -4.20 14.68
N ASP A 34 6.05 -4.67 13.74
CA ASP A 34 6.03 -4.21 12.35
C ASP A 34 5.02 -4.96 11.47
N GLY A 35 4.19 -5.84 12.07
CA GLY A 35 3.15 -6.57 11.36
C GLY A 35 3.62 -7.82 10.63
N ALA A 36 4.86 -8.26 10.83
CA ALA A 36 5.34 -9.51 10.27
C ALA A 36 4.93 -10.72 11.14
N LEU A 37 4.82 -11.90 10.53
CA LEU A 37 4.52 -13.12 11.27
C LEU A 37 5.71 -13.51 12.15
N LEU A 38 5.42 -13.84 13.40
CA LEU A 38 6.43 -14.37 14.31
C LEU A 38 6.89 -15.77 13.86
N PRO A 39 8.15 -16.15 14.12
CA PRO A 39 8.68 -17.45 13.67
C PRO A 39 7.90 -18.67 14.17
N CYS A 40 7.24 -18.56 15.30
CA CYS A 40 6.44 -19.65 15.90
C CYS A 40 5.07 -19.82 15.28
N THR A 41 4.62 -18.95 14.37
CA THR A 41 3.25 -18.97 13.84
C THR A 41 2.88 -20.25 13.11
N LYS A 42 3.87 -20.91 12.49
CA LYS A 42 3.61 -22.18 11.78
C LYS A 42 3.08 -23.31 12.70
N PHE A 43 3.23 -23.15 13.99
CA PHE A 43 2.69 -24.09 14.98
C PHE A 43 1.38 -23.59 15.61
N SER A 44 0.87 -22.45 15.15
CA SER A 44 -0.34 -21.84 15.69
C SER A 44 -1.60 -22.48 15.11
N PRO A 45 -2.72 -22.43 15.87
CA PRO A 45 -4.04 -22.85 15.39
C PRO A 45 -4.49 -22.17 14.11
N MET A 46 -3.87 -21.03 13.71
CA MET A 46 -4.24 -20.36 12.46
C MET A 46 -4.04 -21.24 11.22
N PHE A 47 -3.24 -22.30 11.31
CA PHE A 47 -3.05 -23.25 10.23
C PHE A 47 -4.03 -24.43 10.29
N TRP A 48 -4.93 -24.48 11.29
CA TRP A 48 -5.90 -25.53 11.42
C TRP A 48 -7.04 -25.34 10.40
N THR A 49 -7.60 -26.46 9.93
CA THR A 49 -8.74 -26.46 9.02
C THR A 49 -9.91 -25.67 9.62
N GLY A 50 -10.48 -24.77 8.82
CA GLY A 50 -11.62 -23.93 9.23
C GLY A 50 -11.24 -22.63 9.93
N PHE A 51 -10.00 -22.47 10.39
CA PHE A 51 -9.58 -21.24 11.05
C PHE A 51 -9.61 -20.04 10.08
N PHE A 52 -9.15 -20.25 8.85
CA PHE A 52 -9.16 -19.21 7.81
C PHE A 52 -10.58 -18.69 7.55
N SER A 53 -11.55 -19.60 7.38
CA SER A 53 -12.95 -19.22 7.12
C SER A 53 -13.55 -18.45 8.29
N SER A 54 -13.24 -18.85 9.51
CA SER A 54 -13.71 -18.17 10.72
C SER A 54 -13.16 -16.75 10.79
N ARG A 55 -11.86 -16.57 10.55
CA ARG A 55 -11.23 -15.24 10.57
C ARG A 55 -11.72 -14.36 9.42
N ALA A 56 -11.93 -14.94 8.25
CA ALA A 56 -12.47 -14.21 7.10
C ALA A 56 -13.87 -13.64 7.39
N ARG A 57 -14.71 -14.39 8.10
CA ARG A 57 -16.04 -13.91 8.50
C ARG A 57 -15.97 -12.76 9.50
N GLU A 58 -14.98 -12.74 10.36
CA GLU A 58 -14.79 -11.65 11.31
C GLU A 58 -14.47 -10.32 10.59
N LEU A 59 -13.89 -10.37 9.39
CA LEU A 59 -13.65 -9.17 8.59
C LEU A 59 -14.93 -8.43 8.23
N GLU A 60 -16.05 -9.12 8.09
CA GLU A 60 -17.32 -8.49 7.74
C GLU A 60 -17.76 -7.42 8.75
N SER A 61 -17.38 -7.61 10.02
CA SER A 61 -17.71 -6.66 11.09
C SER A 61 -16.70 -5.53 11.25
N MET A 62 -15.57 -5.60 10.57
CA MET A 62 -14.52 -4.58 10.64
C MET A 62 -14.80 -3.47 9.64
N LYS A 63 -14.43 -2.25 10.02
CA LYS A 63 -14.53 -1.09 9.12
C LYS A 63 -13.20 -0.87 8.43
N VAL A 64 -13.26 -0.41 7.18
CA VAL A 64 -12.06 -0.11 6.39
C VAL A 64 -11.13 0.85 7.14
N ARG A 65 -11.68 1.86 7.81
CA ARG A 65 -10.90 2.83 8.59
C ARG A 65 -10.03 2.20 9.68
N ASP A 66 -10.42 1.04 10.19
CA ASP A 66 -9.72 0.36 11.29
C ASP A 66 -8.54 -0.45 10.81
N ILE A 67 -8.51 -0.81 9.53
CA ILE A 67 -7.49 -1.70 8.98
C ILE A 67 -6.65 -1.08 7.85
N MET A 68 -7.09 0.04 7.28
CA MET A 68 -6.37 0.72 6.20
C MET A 68 -5.06 1.34 6.66
N ASN A 69 -4.13 1.52 5.73
CA ASN A 69 -2.96 2.35 5.96
C ASN A 69 -3.36 3.83 5.95
N PRO A 70 -2.60 4.70 6.63
CA PRO A 70 -2.78 6.14 6.49
C PRO A 70 -2.70 6.55 5.02
N ARG A 71 -3.26 7.70 4.69
CA ARG A 71 -3.24 8.19 3.31
C ARG A 71 -1.80 8.28 2.78
N SER A 72 -1.64 7.98 1.51
CA SER A 72 -0.37 8.15 0.82
C SER A 72 0.03 9.62 0.79
N PRO A 73 1.34 9.93 0.73
CA PRO A 73 1.77 11.29 0.40
C PRO A 73 1.09 11.76 -0.88
N VAL A 74 0.78 13.04 -0.95
CA VAL A 74 0.12 13.64 -2.11
C VAL A 74 1.06 14.66 -2.73
N VAL A 75 1.22 14.61 -4.04
CA VAL A 75 1.99 15.59 -4.80
C VAL A 75 1.12 16.21 -5.87
N ASN A 76 1.46 17.44 -6.28
CA ASN A 76 0.83 18.06 -7.43
C ASN A 76 1.26 17.36 -8.72
N CYS A 77 0.38 17.32 -9.71
CA CYS A 77 0.64 16.68 -11.01
C CYS A 77 1.85 17.26 -11.74
N GLU A 78 2.28 18.48 -11.41
CA GLU A 78 3.47 19.12 -11.97
C GLU A 78 4.73 18.91 -11.13
N ALA A 79 4.65 18.12 -10.05
CA ALA A 79 5.78 17.85 -9.20
C ALA A 79 6.89 17.13 -9.94
N ASN A 80 8.11 17.43 -9.55
CA ASN A 80 9.31 16.81 -10.09
C ASN A 80 9.39 15.34 -9.69
N LEU A 81 9.81 14.46 -10.61
CA LEU A 81 9.97 13.03 -10.33
C LEU A 81 10.98 12.74 -9.22
N MET A 82 12.00 13.58 -9.04
CA MET A 82 12.93 13.43 -7.91
C MET A 82 12.24 13.64 -6.58
N HIS A 83 11.27 14.54 -6.51
CA HIS A 83 10.47 14.73 -5.30
C HIS A 83 9.63 13.47 -4.99
N VAL A 84 9.04 12.88 -6.03
CA VAL A 84 8.28 11.63 -5.89
C VAL A 84 9.19 10.50 -5.40
N ALA A 85 10.37 10.37 -6.01
CA ALA A 85 11.36 9.37 -5.62
C ALA A 85 11.76 9.52 -4.15
N PHE A 86 12.00 10.75 -3.72
CA PHE A 86 12.34 11.08 -2.34
C PHE A 86 11.24 10.64 -1.38
N LEU A 87 9.98 10.95 -1.67
CA LEU A 87 8.85 10.56 -0.84
C LEU A 87 8.70 9.04 -0.73
N LEU A 88 8.90 8.32 -1.84
CA LEU A 88 8.84 6.87 -1.84
C LEU A 88 9.93 6.25 -0.96
N CYS A 89 11.14 6.82 -1.00
CA CYS A 89 12.26 6.30 -0.22
C CYS A 89 12.16 6.68 1.26
N GLU A 90 11.87 7.95 1.56
CA GLU A 90 11.91 8.45 2.93
C GLU A 90 10.85 7.83 3.82
N GLU A 91 9.64 7.71 3.31
CA GLU A 91 8.52 7.18 4.06
C GLU A 91 8.33 5.67 3.89
N ASN A 92 9.24 5.01 3.19
CA ASN A 92 9.11 3.60 2.85
C ASN A 92 7.73 3.28 2.25
N ARG A 93 7.24 4.18 1.41
CA ARG A 93 5.95 4.05 0.75
C ARG A 93 6.12 3.46 -0.63
N ARG A 94 5.11 2.77 -1.10
CA ARG A 94 5.10 2.19 -2.45
C ARG A 94 4.31 3.01 -3.44
N ARG A 95 3.61 4.05 -2.95
CA ARG A 95 2.69 4.86 -3.75
C ARG A 95 2.71 6.30 -3.29
N VAL A 96 2.58 7.19 -4.25
CA VAL A 96 2.35 8.61 -4.02
C VAL A 96 1.10 9.00 -4.82
N ALA A 97 0.13 9.60 -4.16
CA ALA A 97 -1.07 10.09 -4.83
C ALA A 97 -0.75 11.40 -5.56
N VAL A 98 -1.38 11.60 -6.71
CA VAL A 98 -1.19 12.79 -7.54
C VAL A 98 -2.49 13.58 -7.56
N GLU A 99 -2.40 14.88 -7.28
CA GLU A 99 -3.54 15.77 -7.33
C GLU A 99 -3.42 16.82 -8.42
N ARG A 100 -4.58 17.28 -8.88
CA ARG A 100 -4.73 18.45 -9.73
C ARG A 100 -5.95 19.21 -9.24
N ASP A 101 -5.79 20.51 -8.97
CA ASP A 101 -6.89 21.37 -8.52
C ASP A 101 -7.64 20.80 -7.30
N GLY A 102 -6.91 20.22 -6.36
CA GLY A 102 -7.47 19.67 -5.13
C GLY A 102 -8.11 18.29 -5.27
N ARG A 103 -8.05 17.67 -6.45
CA ARG A 103 -8.60 16.33 -6.70
C ARG A 103 -7.51 15.34 -6.98
N ILE A 104 -7.65 14.13 -6.44
CA ILE A 104 -6.75 13.03 -6.74
C ILE A 104 -7.07 12.52 -8.14
N ILE A 105 -6.07 12.59 -9.03
CA ILE A 105 -6.22 12.17 -10.43
C ILE A 105 -5.48 10.86 -10.74
N GLY A 106 -4.63 10.41 -9.83
CA GLY A 106 -3.88 9.17 -10.07
C GLY A 106 -2.94 8.84 -8.92
N VAL A 107 -2.17 7.81 -9.15
CA VAL A 107 -1.17 7.29 -8.20
C VAL A 107 0.09 6.94 -8.97
N VAL A 108 1.24 7.33 -8.45
CA VAL A 108 2.55 6.89 -8.94
C VAL A 108 3.04 5.81 -8.00
N ARG A 109 3.34 4.65 -8.55
CA ARG A 109 3.92 3.52 -7.80
C ARG A 109 5.42 3.46 -8.03
N GLU A 110 6.10 2.85 -7.10
CA GLU A 110 7.53 2.55 -7.20
C GLU A 110 7.90 1.91 -8.55
N GLN A 111 7.06 0.98 -9.01
CA GLN A 111 7.25 0.27 -10.28
C GLN A 111 7.26 1.22 -11.49
N GLU A 112 6.36 2.20 -11.52
CA GLU A 112 6.26 3.15 -12.63
C GLU A 112 7.47 4.09 -12.67
N LEU A 113 7.95 4.49 -11.50
CA LEU A 113 9.18 5.28 -11.40
C LEU A 113 10.37 4.48 -11.92
N PHE A 114 10.48 3.22 -11.54
CA PHE A 114 11.54 2.33 -12.03
C PHE A 114 11.50 2.18 -13.56
N GLN A 115 10.31 2.00 -14.12
CA GLN A 115 10.13 1.91 -15.57
C GLN A 115 10.59 3.18 -16.28
N GLU A 116 10.30 4.35 -15.73
CA GLU A 116 10.73 5.61 -16.32
C GLU A 116 12.25 5.77 -16.27
N ILE A 117 12.88 5.42 -15.16
CA ILE A 117 14.34 5.42 -15.05
C ILE A 117 14.96 4.50 -16.10
N SER A 118 14.43 3.30 -16.26
CA SER A 118 14.90 2.32 -17.24
C SER A 118 14.76 2.87 -18.67
N ARG A 119 13.61 3.48 -18.95
CA ARG A 119 13.37 4.10 -20.28
C ARG A 119 14.39 5.18 -20.60
N LEU A 120 14.68 6.05 -19.65
CA LEU A 120 15.64 7.14 -19.85
C LEU A 120 17.05 6.61 -20.11
N ILE A 121 17.46 5.58 -19.39
CA ILE A 121 18.79 4.97 -19.59
C ILE A 121 18.88 4.31 -20.96
N LEU A 122 17.90 3.48 -21.30
CA LEU A 122 17.88 2.76 -22.57
C LEU A 122 17.76 3.72 -23.77
N HIS A 123 16.96 4.74 -23.64
CA HIS A 123 16.79 5.74 -24.70
C HIS A 123 18.07 6.53 -24.94
N ARG A 124 18.81 6.85 -23.89
CA ARG A 124 20.10 7.52 -24.01
C ARG A 124 21.09 6.67 -24.80
N ASP A 125 21.09 5.37 -24.59
CA ASP A 125 21.96 4.44 -25.31
C ASP A 125 21.60 4.33 -26.80
N LEU A 126 20.33 4.48 -27.13
CA LEU A 126 19.83 4.44 -28.50
C LEU A 126 20.13 5.70 -29.30
N VAL A 127 20.35 6.82 -28.64
CA VAL A 127 20.63 8.13 -29.30
C VAL A 127 22.12 8.34 -29.59
N ARG A 128 22.95 7.47 -29.09
CA ARG A 128 24.38 7.49 -29.38
C ARG A 128 24.67 6.89 -30.81
#